data_e711cc0beb907266c2ba20e2c1ab50a5
#
_entry.id   e711cc0beb907266c2ba20e2c1ab50a5
#
_cell.length_a   1.000
_cell.length_b   1.000
_cell.length_c   1.000
_cell.angle_alpha   90.00
_cell.angle_beta   90.00
_cell.angle_gamma   90.00
#
_symmetry.space_group_name_H-M   'P 1'
#
loop_
_entity.id
_entity.type
_entity.pdbx_description
1 polymer ?
#
loop_
_entity_poly.entity_id
_entity_poly.type
_entity_poly.pdbx_seq_one_letter_code
_entity_poly.pdbx_strand_id
1 'polypeptide(L)'
;MSQSPAPMPSVDPADVDGVIQAVRFELYRENIYGALEILGAAHAARPNPRYTEQTARIRSWLGHLESREAYVAAQEQQYKGLRWKAGLKLIEKRIRMLSGKKTRKMIERRGRDPEFQELEREVETVRPRRVLDAGSGEGGVAMALCARHPELSVDGVEVSFTNVKIAKHLNRWASATFRQGLAEEVHEYFEPGRFDLAYSFAVLEHVRDVDATVRSIMTVLRPGGRFCFVVPMHEFRVKGPIPDYAPVHGYADHCRVFSEADLRRRWGGEPDFRVVKIPGAWKHGEIPDCFEPVEFGSFFVSFSKA
;
A
#
# COMPACT_ATOMS: atom_id res chain seq x y z
N MET A 1 -7.22 -18.31 20.51
CA MET A 1 -7.92 -18.69 19.28
C MET A 1 -8.82 -17.52 18.91
N SER A 2 -8.32 -16.51 18.17
CA SER A 2 -9.16 -15.43 17.67
C SER A 2 -9.82 -15.95 16.38
N GLN A 3 -11.13 -16.08 16.40
CA GLN A 3 -11.90 -16.34 15.18
C GLN A 3 -11.71 -15.13 14.28
N SER A 4 -11.21 -15.35 13.06
CA SER A 4 -11.25 -14.34 12.01
C SER A 4 -12.70 -13.83 11.89
N PRO A 5 -12.92 -12.50 11.80
CA PRO A 5 -14.27 -12.00 11.55
C PRO A 5 -14.81 -12.65 10.27
N ALA A 6 -16.05 -13.12 10.36
CA ALA A 6 -16.70 -13.75 9.24
C ALA A 6 -16.75 -12.75 8.05
N PRO A 7 -16.49 -13.20 6.83
CA PRO A 7 -16.80 -12.39 5.65
C PRO A 7 -18.28 -11.99 5.72
N MET A 8 -18.63 -10.81 5.20
CA MET A 8 -20.03 -10.40 5.08
C MET A 8 -20.83 -11.58 4.52
N PRO A 9 -21.95 -11.95 5.12
CA PRO A 9 -22.77 -13.06 4.63
C PRO A 9 -23.10 -12.82 3.14
N SER A 10 -23.16 -13.89 2.36
CA SER A 10 -23.59 -13.81 0.96
C SER A 10 -24.94 -13.10 0.91
N VAL A 11 -24.96 -11.91 0.31
CA VAL A 11 -26.17 -11.09 0.23
C VAL A 11 -27.03 -11.63 -0.90
N ASP A 12 -28.34 -11.87 -0.63
CA ASP A 12 -29.27 -12.22 -1.67
C ASP A 12 -29.31 -11.11 -2.74
N PRO A 13 -29.05 -11.40 -4.01
CA PRO A 13 -29.14 -10.41 -5.09
C PRO A 13 -30.55 -9.80 -5.25
N ALA A 14 -31.59 -10.42 -4.70
CA ALA A 14 -32.95 -9.90 -4.65
C ALA A 14 -33.10 -8.81 -3.57
N ASP A 15 -32.29 -8.82 -2.53
CA ASP A 15 -32.28 -7.80 -1.48
C ASP A 15 -31.34 -6.63 -1.91
N VAL A 16 -31.91 -5.72 -2.70
CA VAL A 16 -31.15 -4.57 -3.25
C VAL A 16 -30.57 -3.70 -2.15
N ASP A 17 -31.27 -3.49 -1.04
CA ASP A 17 -30.80 -2.66 0.04
C ASP A 17 -29.68 -3.36 0.82
N GLY A 18 -29.76 -4.65 1.04
CA GLY A 18 -28.68 -5.46 1.60
C GLY A 18 -27.42 -5.44 0.74
N VAL A 19 -27.56 -5.57 -0.58
CA VAL A 19 -26.43 -5.44 -1.52
C VAL A 19 -25.79 -4.06 -1.40
N ILE A 20 -26.57 -2.98 -1.37
CA ILE A 20 -26.03 -1.61 -1.22
C ILE A 20 -25.33 -1.42 0.12
N GLN A 21 -25.84 -2.01 1.22
CA GLN A 21 -25.16 -1.98 2.52
C GLN A 21 -23.81 -2.71 2.48
N ALA A 22 -23.75 -3.87 1.81
CA ALA A 22 -22.49 -4.60 1.61
C ALA A 22 -21.46 -3.80 0.79
N VAL A 23 -21.92 -3.15 -0.28
CA VAL A 23 -21.09 -2.24 -1.10
C VAL A 23 -20.53 -1.09 -0.25
N ARG A 24 -21.38 -0.42 0.54
CA ARG A 24 -20.95 0.66 1.44
C ARG A 24 -19.94 0.18 2.47
N PHE A 25 -20.11 -1.02 3.01
CA PHE A 25 -19.14 -1.63 3.92
C PHE A 25 -17.74 -1.74 3.28
N GLU A 26 -17.66 -2.27 2.06
CA GLU A 26 -16.40 -2.38 1.34
C GLU A 26 -15.78 -0.99 1.03
N LEU A 27 -16.61 -0.01 0.69
CA LEU A 27 -16.13 1.37 0.44
C LEU A 27 -15.52 2.01 1.70
N TYR A 28 -16.15 1.85 2.86
CA TYR A 28 -15.61 2.36 4.14
C TYR A 28 -14.34 1.62 4.59
N ARG A 29 -14.17 0.36 4.17
CA ARG A 29 -12.92 -0.37 4.33
C ARG A 29 -11.85 0.01 3.31
N GLU A 30 -12.14 0.96 2.42
CA GLU A 30 -11.25 1.36 1.32
C GLU A 30 -11.00 0.23 0.31
N ASN A 31 -11.94 -0.71 0.17
CA ASN A 31 -11.91 -1.82 -0.79
C ASN A 31 -12.83 -1.56 -1.99
N ILE A 32 -12.42 -0.64 -2.84
CA ILE A 32 -13.21 -0.19 -4.00
C ILE A 32 -13.47 -1.34 -4.99
N TYR A 33 -12.45 -2.17 -5.24
CA TYR A 33 -12.61 -3.33 -6.13
C TYR A 33 -13.57 -4.38 -5.54
N GLY A 34 -13.52 -4.65 -4.23
CA GLY A 34 -14.49 -5.52 -3.58
C GLY A 34 -15.92 -5.01 -3.69
N ALA A 35 -16.13 -3.71 -3.55
CA ALA A 35 -17.45 -3.08 -3.79
C ALA A 35 -17.94 -3.29 -5.23
N LEU A 36 -17.07 -3.17 -6.23
CA LEU A 36 -17.39 -3.41 -7.65
C LEU A 36 -17.66 -4.90 -7.93
N GLU A 37 -16.96 -5.81 -7.30
CA GLU A 37 -17.19 -7.25 -7.41
C GLU A 37 -18.57 -7.63 -6.88
N ILE A 38 -18.99 -7.10 -5.72
CA ILE A 38 -20.34 -7.32 -5.16
C ILE A 38 -21.42 -6.82 -6.13
N LEU A 39 -21.28 -5.60 -6.65
CA LEU A 39 -22.24 -5.04 -7.61
C LEU A 39 -22.30 -5.85 -8.90
N GLY A 40 -21.15 -6.28 -9.42
CA GLY A 40 -21.07 -7.10 -10.63
C GLY A 40 -21.78 -8.45 -10.47
N ALA A 41 -21.51 -9.15 -9.37
CA ALA A 41 -22.13 -10.43 -9.06
C ALA A 41 -23.66 -10.29 -8.86
N ALA A 42 -24.11 -9.27 -8.11
CA ALA A 42 -25.52 -9.01 -7.88
C ALA A 42 -26.25 -8.65 -9.19
N HIS A 43 -25.67 -7.81 -10.04
CA HIS A 43 -26.23 -7.41 -11.32
C HIS A 43 -26.33 -8.59 -12.31
N ALA A 44 -25.31 -9.45 -12.34
CA ALA A 44 -25.29 -10.65 -13.18
C ALA A 44 -26.41 -11.65 -12.78
N ALA A 45 -26.63 -11.81 -11.47
CA ALA A 45 -27.64 -12.68 -10.93
C ALA A 45 -29.07 -12.10 -11.12
N ARG A 46 -29.23 -10.79 -10.90
CA ARG A 46 -30.51 -10.07 -11.03
C ARG A 46 -30.25 -8.61 -11.44
N PRO A 47 -30.38 -8.28 -12.73
CA PRO A 47 -30.19 -6.92 -13.23
C PRO A 47 -31.04 -5.88 -12.49
N ASN A 48 -30.44 -4.81 -12.02
CA ASN A 48 -31.09 -3.72 -11.32
C ASN A 48 -30.45 -2.37 -11.68
N PRO A 49 -31.24 -1.33 -12.04
CA PRO A 49 -30.69 0.00 -12.39
C PRO A 49 -29.83 0.62 -11.28
N ARG A 50 -30.16 0.42 -10.00
CA ARG A 50 -29.36 0.93 -8.86
C ARG A 50 -27.96 0.32 -8.84
N TYR A 51 -27.77 -0.93 -9.25
CA TYR A 51 -26.44 -1.54 -9.34
C TYR A 51 -25.62 -0.89 -10.45
N THR A 52 -26.22 -0.62 -11.60
CA THR A 52 -25.57 0.07 -12.72
C THR A 52 -25.14 1.49 -12.32
N GLU A 53 -26.03 2.25 -11.67
CA GLU A 53 -25.75 3.60 -11.20
C GLU A 53 -24.59 3.63 -10.19
N GLN A 54 -24.62 2.76 -9.16
CA GLN A 54 -23.55 2.68 -8.18
C GLN A 54 -22.22 2.23 -8.82
N THR A 55 -22.28 1.28 -9.76
CA THR A 55 -21.06 0.86 -10.50
C THR A 55 -20.45 2.01 -11.26
N ALA A 56 -21.24 2.80 -11.98
CA ALA A 56 -20.75 3.97 -12.72
C ALA A 56 -20.15 5.03 -11.78
N ARG A 57 -20.83 5.33 -10.67
CA ARG A 57 -20.37 6.24 -9.64
C ARG A 57 -19.03 5.80 -9.05
N ILE A 58 -18.91 4.53 -8.63
CA ILE A 58 -17.68 4.01 -8.01
C ILE A 58 -16.53 3.97 -9.04
N ARG A 59 -16.80 3.58 -10.28
CA ARG A 59 -15.79 3.60 -11.35
C ARG A 59 -15.24 4.99 -11.61
N SER A 60 -16.05 6.04 -11.48
CA SER A 60 -15.57 7.41 -11.65
C SER A 60 -14.48 7.78 -10.65
N TRP A 61 -14.45 7.17 -9.46
CA TRP A 61 -13.40 7.38 -8.46
C TRP A 61 -12.08 6.68 -8.81
N LEU A 62 -12.10 5.75 -9.75
CA LEU A 62 -10.93 5.04 -10.26
C LEU A 62 -10.38 5.64 -11.56
N GLY A 63 -10.96 6.74 -12.06
CA GLY A 63 -10.54 7.36 -13.33
C GLY A 63 -9.05 7.68 -13.41
N HIS A 64 -8.42 7.97 -12.25
CA HIS A 64 -6.98 8.18 -12.20
C HIS A 64 -6.16 6.89 -12.46
N LEU A 65 -6.76 5.71 -12.42
CA LEU A 65 -6.10 4.43 -12.74
C LEU A 65 -6.21 4.04 -14.22
N GLU A 66 -7.00 4.77 -15.03
CA GLU A 66 -7.26 4.43 -16.44
C GLU A 66 -6.03 4.57 -17.34
N SER A 67 -5.13 5.50 -17.00
CA SER A 67 -3.87 5.67 -17.70
C SER A 67 -2.69 5.85 -16.75
N ARG A 68 -1.48 5.60 -17.28
CA ARG A 68 -0.22 5.85 -16.56
C ARG A 68 -0.08 7.31 -16.17
N GLU A 69 -0.40 8.21 -17.08
CA GLU A 69 -0.29 9.66 -16.91
C GLU A 69 -1.27 10.17 -15.86
N ALA A 70 -2.52 9.72 -15.88
CA ALA A 70 -3.54 10.06 -14.89
C ALA A 70 -3.13 9.57 -13.48
N TYR A 71 -2.61 8.35 -13.39
CA TYR A 71 -2.12 7.79 -12.12
C TYR A 71 -0.94 8.59 -11.54
N VAL A 72 0.08 8.86 -12.36
CA VAL A 72 1.24 9.67 -11.94
C VAL A 72 0.81 11.06 -11.51
N ALA A 73 -0.12 11.70 -12.24
CA ALA A 73 -0.63 13.03 -11.91
C ALA A 73 -1.40 13.05 -10.58
N ALA A 74 -2.25 12.05 -10.31
CA ALA A 74 -3.00 11.94 -9.06
C ALA A 74 -2.06 11.75 -7.86
N GLN A 75 -1.10 10.85 -7.96
CA GLN A 75 -0.09 10.62 -6.92
C GLN A 75 0.74 11.90 -6.65
N GLU A 76 1.15 12.61 -7.70
CA GLU A 76 1.89 13.86 -7.54
C GLU A 76 1.03 14.96 -6.90
N GLN A 77 -0.27 15.03 -7.22
CA GLN A 77 -1.20 16.01 -6.63
C GLN A 77 -1.42 15.77 -5.12
N GLN A 78 -1.54 14.52 -4.69
CA GLN A 78 -1.67 14.15 -3.28
C GLN A 78 -0.50 14.71 -2.46
N TYR A 79 0.72 14.56 -2.94
CA TYR A 79 1.90 15.07 -2.26
C TYR A 79 2.09 16.59 -2.38
N LYS A 80 1.58 17.23 -3.45
CA LYS A 80 1.58 18.71 -3.59
C LYS A 80 0.60 19.38 -2.63
N GLY A 81 -0.60 18.83 -2.46
CA GLY A 81 -1.65 19.39 -1.59
C GLY A 81 -1.23 19.48 -0.12
N LEU A 82 -0.44 18.53 0.37
CA LEU A 82 0.16 18.56 1.71
C LEU A 82 1.16 19.71 1.91
N ARG A 83 1.69 20.31 0.83
CA ARG A 83 2.69 21.39 0.89
C ARG A 83 2.11 22.79 0.97
N TRP A 84 0.93 23.06 0.39
CA TRP A 84 0.34 24.41 0.35
C TRP A 84 -0.07 24.91 1.74
N LYS A 85 -0.57 24.05 2.63
CA LYS A 85 -0.90 24.41 4.01
C LYS A 85 0.33 24.72 4.89
N ALA A 86 1.53 24.60 4.36
CA ALA A 86 2.80 24.66 5.08
C ALA A 86 3.72 25.84 4.71
N GLY A 87 3.25 26.88 4.00
CA GLY A 87 4.08 27.94 3.41
C GLY A 87 5.15 28.55 4.33
N LEU A 88 4.84 28.97 5.54
CA LEU A 88 5.82 29.51 6.51
C LEU A 88 6.59 28.40 7.27
N LYS A 89 5.98 27.23 7.50
CA LYS A 89 6.68 26.06 8.05
C LYS A 89 7.71 25.45 7.09
N LEU A 90 7.71 25.86 5.82
CA LEU A 90 8.64 25.34 4.80
C LEU A 90 10.07 25.85 4.98
N ILE A 91 10.26 27.07 5.42
CA ILE A 91 11.61 27.66 5.65
C ILE A 91 12.23 27.01 6.88
N GLU A 92 11.52 26.86 7.98
CA GLU A 92 11.99 26.11 9.14
C GLU A 92 12.22 24.63 8.84
N LYS A 93 11.36 24.05 7.98
CA LYS A 93 11.51 22.67 7.51
C LYS A 93 12.75 22.49 6.63
N ARG A 94 13.08 23.46 5.76
CA ARG A 94 14.33 23.50 4.97
C ARG A 94 15.58 23.58 5.84
N ILE A 95 15.61 24.48 6.83
CA ILE A 95 16.73 24.63 7.75
C ILE A 95 16.93 23.36 8.58
N ARG A 96 15.86 22.72 9.07
CA ARG A 96 15.92 21.42 9.75
C ARG A 96 16.39 20.28 8.83
N MET A 97 16.02 20.31 7.55
CA MET A 97 16.49 19.36 6.54
C MET A 97 18.00 19.49 6.30
N LEU A 98 18.55 20.72 6.25
CA LEU A 98 19.98 20.97 6.09
C LEU A 98 20.82 20.51 7.30
N SER A 99 20.23 20.43 8.49
CA SER A 99 20.96 20.07 9.71
C SER A 99 21.18 18.56 9.93
N GLY A 100 20.67 17.69 9.08
CA GLY A 100 20.72 16.22 9.25
C GLY A 100 19.84 15.68 10.40
N LYS A 101 19.32 16.56 11.27
CA LYS A 101 18.46 16.18 12.41
C LYS A 101 17.17 15.49 11.96
N LYS A 102 16.57 15.91 10.84
CA LYS A 102 15.35 15.28 10.31
C LYS A 102 15.64 13.85 9.86
N THR A 103 16.73 13.62 9.15
CA THR A 103 17.14 12.29 8.69
C THR A 103 17.40 11.36 9.87
N ARG A 104 18.16 11.80 10.88
CA ARG A 104 18.39 11.02 12.10
C ARG A 104 17.08 10.65 12.81
N LYS A 105 16.19 11.63 13.06
CA LYS A 105 14.90 11.38 13.71
C LYS A 105 14.02 10.43 12.91
N MET A 106 14.06 10.50 11.57
CA MET A 106 13.34 9.60 10.69
C MET A 106 13.86 8.17 10.82
N ILE A 107 15.17 7.96 10.81
CA ILE A 107 15.82 6.66 10.99
C ILE A 107 15.51 6.07 12.37
N GLU A 108 15.64 6.87 13.43
CA GLU A 108 15.31 6.45 14.80
C GLU A 108 13.84 6.01 14.93
N ARG A 109 12.93 6.76 14.29
CA ARG A 109 11.51 6.38 14.26
C ARG A 109 11.29 5.09 13.49
N ARG A 110 11.89 4.96 12.29
CA ARG A 110 11.76 3.75 11.47
C ARG A 110 12.29 2.51 12.17
N GLY A 111 13.42 2.60 12.86
CA GLY A 111 13.96 1.49 13.62
C GLY A 111 13.07 0.99 14.78
N ARG A 112 12.02 1.74 15.14
CA ARG A 112 11.01 1.35 16.15
C ARG A 112 9.70 0.84 15.51
N ASP A 113 9.53 1.03 14.21
CA ASP A 113 8.32 0.58 13.51
C ASP A 113 8.34 -0.95 13.42
N PRO A 114 7.30 -1.65 13.88
CA PRO A 114 7.27 -3.13 13.87
C PRO A 114 7.42 -3.72 12.46
N GLU A 115 6.86 -3.06 11.44
CA GLU A 115 7.01 -3.46 10.04
C GLU A 115 8.47 -3.43 9.59
N PHE A 116 9.21 -2.40 10.02
CA PHE A 116 10.64 -2.31 9.74
C PHE A 116 11.44 -3.40 10.46
N GLN A 117 11.08 -3.74 11.69
CA GLN A 117 11.72 -4.83 12.43
C GLN A 117 11.50 -6.20 11.77
N GLU A 118 10.32 -6.44 11.17
CA GLU A 118 10.10 -7.65 10.36
C GLU A 118 10.98 -7.66 9.11
N LEU A 119 11.15 -6.50 8.44
CA LEU A 119 12.07 -6.39 7.31
C LEU A 119 13.53 -6.65 7.73
N GLU A 120 13.96 -6.16 8.88
CA GLU A 120 15.30 -6.42 9.40
C GLU A 120 15.54 -7.92 9.65
N ARG A 121 14.55 -8.66 10.17
CA ARG A 121 14.65 -10.13 10.30
C ARG A 121 14.84 -10.82 8.95
N GLU A 122 14.15 -10.34 7.91
CA GLU A 122 14.37 -10.87 6.56
C GLU A 122 15.76 -10.52 6.03
N VAL A 123 16.26 -9.30 6.29
CA VAL A 123 17.64 -8.90 5.95
C VAL A 123 18.66 -9.77 6.67
N GLU A 124 18.51 -10.03 7.96
CA GLU A 124 19.39 -10.91 8.73
C GLU A 124 19.39 -12.36 8.22
N THR A 125 18.23 -12.83 7.76
CA THR A 125 18.05 -14.19 7.23
C THR A 125 18.66 -14.33 5.84
N VAL A 126 18.32 -13.42 4.92
CA VAL A 126 18.72 -13.46 3.50
C VAL A 126 20.16 -13.00 3.30
N ARG A 127 20.63 -12.06 4.17
CA ARG A 127 21.92 -11.37 4.06
C ARG A 127 22.13 -10.79 2.67
N PRO A 128 21.18 -9.96 2.19
CA PRO A 128 21.23 -9.40 0.85
C PRO A 128 22.41 -8.43 0.71
N ARG A 129 22.83 -8.19 -0.52
CA ARG A 129 23.73 -7.09 -0.86
C ARG A 129 23.03 -5.99 -1.66
N ARG A 130 22.07 -6.41 -2.51
CA ARG A 130 21.30 -5.52 -3.39
C ARG A 130 19.82 -5.62 -3.05
N VAL A 131 19.23 -4.50 -2.67
CA VAL A 131 17.85 -4.40 -2.21
C VAL A 131 17.08 -3.43 -3.10
N LEU A 132 15.87 -3.80 -3.50
CA LEU A 132 14.91 -2.92 -4.17
C LEU A 132 13.89 -2.40 -3.16
N ASP A 133 13.67 -1.08 -3.16
CA ASP A 133 12.57 -0.40 -2.48
C ASP A 133 11.52 0.02 -3.52
N ALA A 134 10.47 -0.77 -3.70
CA ALA A 134 9.42 -0.51 -4.68
C ALA A 134 8.31 0.33 -4.04
N GLY A 135 8.30 1.64 -4.32
CA GLY A 135 7.46 2.65 -3.66
C GLY A 135 8.17 3.31 -2.50
N SER A 136 9.37 3.86 -2.76
CA SER A 136 10.28 4.32 -1.69
C SER A 136 9.82 5.57 -0.93
N GLY A 137 8.79 6.29 -1.42
CA GLY A 137 8.34 7.53 -0.81
C GLY A 137 9.49 8.55 -0.63
N GLU A 138 9.60 9.14 0.55
CA GLU A 138 10.70 10.05 0.93
C GLU A 138 12.02 9.29 1.27
N GLY A 139 12.12 7.98 1.01
CA GLY A 139 13.33 7.17 1.19
C GLY A 139 13.62 6.75 2.64
N GLY A 140 12.62 6.84 3.53
CA GLY A 140 12.84 6.63 4.97
C GLY A 140 13.29 5.23 5.35
N VAL A 141 12.73 4.20 4.72
CA VAL A 141 13.07 2.79 4.96
C VAL A 141 14.45 2.48 4.37
N ALA A 142 14.70 2.88 3.11
CA ALA A 142 16.00 2.69 2.45
C ALA A 142 17.15 3.30 3.23
N MET A 143 16.99 4.56 3.68
CA MET A 143 18.03 5.23 4.48
C MET A 143 18.22 4.59 5.85
N ALA A 144 17.15 4.06 6.49
CA ALA A 144 17.27 3.35 7.74
C ALA A 144 18.01 2.02 7.57
N LEU A 145 17.75 1.28 6.50
CA LEU A 145 18.48 0.06 6.17
C LEU A 145 19.97 0.34 5.94
N CYS A 146 20.31 1.32 5.08
CA CYS A 146 21.72 1.67 4.83
C CYS A 146 22.47 2.18 6.07
N ALA A 147 21.74 2.82 7.01
CA ALA A 147 22.33 3.28 8.26
C ALA A 147 22.66 2.13 9.24
N ARG A 148 21.88 1.06 9.21
CA ARG A 148 22.01 -0.09 10.12
C ARG A 148 22.81 -1.24 9.50
N HIS A 149 22.78 -1.34 8.17
CA HIS A 149 23.43 -2.38 7.37
C HIS A 149 24.28 -1.71 6.29
N PRO A 150 25.48 -1.22 6.61
CA PRO A 150 26.33 -0.45 5.68
C PRO A 150 26.82 -1.26 4.48
N GLU A 151 26.72 -2.58 4.53
CA GLU A 151 27.04 -3.51 3.44
C GLU A 151 25.98 -3.55 2.34
N LEU A 152 24.76 -3.03 2.61
CA LEU A 152 23.66 -3.02 1.66
C LEU A 152 23.77 -1.87 0.66
N SER A 153 23.33 -2.15 -0.58
CA SER A 153 22.92 -1.10 -1.52
C SER A 153 21.42 -1.18 -1.76
N VAL A 154 20.74 -0.03 -1.72
CA VAL A 154 19.29 0.07 -1.90
C VAL A 154 18.97 0.96 -3.09
N ASP A 155 18.26 0.41 -4.08
CA ASP A 155 17.72 1.17 -5.21
C ASP A 155 16.22 1.42 -4.96
N GLY A 156 15.82 2.68 -4.76
CA GLY A 156 14.45 3.11 -4.54
C GLY A 156 13.77 3.57 -5.84
N VAL A 157 12.56 3.10 -6.06
CA VAL A 157 11.66 3.54 -7.14
C VAL A 157 10.42 4.18 -6.52
N GLU A 158 10.04 5.37 -7.00
CA GLU A 158 8.92 6.15 -6.45
C GLU A 158 8.20 6.89 -7.58
N VAL A 159 6.88 6.83 -7.60
CA VAL A 159 6.06 7.46 -8.62
C VAL A 159 6.08 8.98 -8.53
N SER A 160 6.07 9.55 -7.33
CA SER A 160 6.09 11.00 -7.11
C SER A 160 7.49 11.59 -7.30
N PHE A 161 7.63 12.44 -8.30
CA PHE A 161 8.85 13.23 -8.51
C PHE A 161 9.20 14.09 -7.29
N THR A 162 8.16 14.59 -6.59
CA THR A 162 8.33 15.37 -5.35
C THR A 162 8.99 14.55 -4.25
N ASN A 163 8.53 13.32 -4.03
CA ASN A 163 9.11 12.41 -3.05
C ASN A 163 10.54 12.01 -3.40
N VAL A 164 10.80 11.72 -4.68
CA VAL A 164 12.17 11.43 -5.16
C VAL A 164 13.13 12.57 -4.87
N LYS A 165 12.70 13.83 -5.11
CA LYS A 165 13.52 15.01 -4.76
C LYS A 165 13.80 15.09 -3.26
N ILE A 166 12.79 14.81 -2.44
CA ILE A 166 12.94 14.80 -0.98
C ILE A 166 13.89 13.69 -0.56
N ALA A 167 13.71 12.48 -1.08
CA ALA A 167 14.57 11.33 -0.79
C ALA A 167 16.04 11.65 -1.14
N LYS A 168 16.33 12.13 -2.35
CA LYS A 168 17.66 12.54 -2.78
C LYS A 168 18.27 13.64 -1.88
N HIS A 169 17.43 14.59 -1.44
CA HIS A 169 17.88 15.68 -0.58
C HIS A 169 18.20 15.22 0.86
N LEU A 170 17.40 14.29 1.39
CA LEU A 170 17.58 13.75 2.75
C LEU A 170 18.69 12.69 2.82
N ASN A 171 18.98 12.03 1.71
CA ASN A 171 19.95 10.93 1.64
C ASN A 171 21.36 11.37 2.00
N ARG A 172 22.04 10.56 2.80
CA ARG A 172 23.43 10.74 3.25
C ARG A 172 24.28 9.47 2.99
N TRP A 173 23.70 8.46 2.40
CA TRP A 173 24.34 7.18 2.11
C TRP A 173 24.53 7.02 0.61
N ALA A 174 25.77 6.89 0.16
CA ALA A 174 26.09 6.66 -1.24
C ALA A 174 25.50 5.32 -1.77
N SER A 175 25.25 4.38 -0.85
CA SER A 175 24.64 3.08 -1.14
C SER A 175 23.12 3.12 -1.32
N ALA A 176 22.45 4.25 -1.05
CA ALA A 176 21.03 4.44 -1.35
C ALA A 176 20.86 5.33 -2.58
N THR A 177 20.11 4.85 -3.57
CA THR A 177 19.78 5.64 -4.77
C THR A 177 18.25 5.73 -4.92
N PHE A 178 17.76 6.79 -5.57
CA PHE A 178 16.33 7.01 -5.77
C PHE A 178 16.05 7.49 -7.19
N ARG A 179 15.06 6.87 -7.84
CA ARG A 179 14.60 7.27 -9.17
C ARG A 179 13.09 7.40 -9.23
N GLN A 180 12.59 8.23 -10.16
CA GLN A 180 11.17 8.24 -10.47
C GLN A 180 10.82 7.06 -11.37
N GLY A 181 9.71 6.40 -11.05
CA GLY A 181 9.18 5.28 -11.81
C GLY A 181 8.01 4.62 -11.08
N LEU A 182 7.35 3.70 -11.75
CA LEU A 182 6.26 2.90 -11.19
C LEU A 182 6.78 1.57 -10.64
N ALA A 183 6.22 1.10 -9.53
CA ALA A 183 6.52 -0.22 -8.98
C ALA A 183 6.11 -1.34 -9.97
N GLU A 184 5.08 -1.11 -10.78
CA GLU A 184 4.61 -1.98 -11.84
C GLU A 184 5.62 -2.15 -12.99
N GLU A 185 6.55 -1.21 -13.15
CA GLU A 185 7.50 -1.10 -14.27
C GLU A 185 8.96 -1.35 -13.83
N VAL A 186 9.24 -1.86 -12.63
CA VAL A 186 10.63 -2.02 -12.15
C VAL A 186 11.45 -2.96 -13.03
N HIS A 187 10.81 -3.90 -13.72
CA HIS A 187 11.46 -4.81 -14.68
C HIS A 187 11.97 -4.07 -15.94
N GLU A 188 11.48 -2.86 -16.24
CA GLU A 188 11.98 -2.00 -17.31
C GLU A 188 13.20 -1.17 -16.86
N TYR A 189 13.40 -1.02 -15.56
CA TYR A 189 14.45 -0.19 -14.99
C TYR A 189 15.69 -0.96 -14.56
N PHE A 190 15.54 -2.24 -14.32
CA PHE A 190 16.59 -3.09 -13.77
C PHE A 190 16.65 -4.44 -14.47
N GLU A 191 17.86 -4.98 -14.62
CA GLU A 191 18.09 -6.28 -15.20
C GLU A 191 17.45 -7.41 -14.35
N PRO A 192 16.95 -8.48 -15.00
CA PRO A 192 16.46 -9.65 -14.29
C PRO A 192 17.49 -10.23 -13.32
N GLY A 193 17.05 -10.63 -12.14
CA GLY A 193 17.93 -11.23 -11.13
C GLY A 193 18.89 -10.27 -10.44
N ARG A 194 18.71 -8.97 -10.60
CA ARG A 194 19.59 -7.94 -10.02
C ARG A 194 19.60 -7.92 -8.49
N PHE A 195 18.46 -8.19 -7.85
CA PHE A 195 18.27 -7.99 -6.42
C PHE A 195 18.20 -9.30 -5.64
N ASP A 196 18.74 -9.29 -4.42
CA ASP A 196 18.66 -10.39 -3.46
C ASP A 196 17.37 -10.32 -2.64
N LEU A 197 16.90 -9.10 -2.35
CA LEU A 197 15.70 -8.80 -1.60
C LEU A 197 14.98 -7.60 -2.25
N ALA A 198 13.68 -7.64 -2.28
CA ALA A 198 12.82 -6.49 -2.61
C ALA A 198 11.81 -6.27 -1.49
N TYR A 199 11.44 -5.01 -1.25
CA TYR A 199 10.33 -4.72 -0.36
C TYR A 199 9.44 -3.61 -0.93
N SER A 200 8.18 -3.58 -0.43
CA SER A 200 7.17 -2.62 -0.85
C SER A 200 6.24 -2.33 0.33
N PHE A 201 6.34 -1.13 0.92
CA PHE A 201 5.61 -0.79 2.14
C PHE A 201 4.51 0.22 1.87
N ALA A 202 3.25 -0.18 2.08
CA ALA A 202 2.06 0.62 1.84
C ALA A 202 2.01 1.16 0.40
N VAL A 203 2.05 0.25 -0.57
CA VAL A 203 2.04 0.54 -2.01
C VAL A 203 1.02 -0.32 -2.76
N LEU A 204 0.91 -1.62 -2.44
CA LEU A 204 0.07 -2.55 -3.21
C LEU A 204 -1.42 -2.20 -3.13
N GLU A 205 -1.86 -1.50 -2.11
CA GLU A 205 -3.21 -0.95 -1.99
C GLU A 205 -3.51 0.17 -2.98
N HIS A 206 -2.49 0.84 -3.50
CA HIS A 206 -2.60 1.98 -4.42
C HIS A 206 -2.38 1.62 -5.89
N VAL A 207 -1.61 0.57 -6.18
CA VAL A 207 -1.20 0.25 -7.56
C VAL A 207 -2.38 -0.11 -8.45
N ARG A 208 -2.23 0.12 -9.75
CA ARG A 208 -3.26 -0.18 -10.76
C ARG A 208 -3.51 -1.69 -10.86
N ASP A 209 -2.45 -2.47 -10.97
CA ASP A 209 -2.49 -3.93 -11.08
C ASP A 209 -1.48 -4.56 -10.11
N VAL A 210 -2.00 -5.21 -9.07
CA VAL A 210 -1.19 -5.89 -8.05
C VAL A 210 -0.38 -7.05 -8.64
N ASP A 211 -1.01 -7.83 -9.49
CA ASP A 211 -0.36 -9.03 -10.04
C ASP A 211 0.75 -8.63 -11.04
N ALA A 212 0.54 -7.56 -11.83
CA ALA A 212 1.58 -6.99 -12.68
C ALA A 212 2.73 -6.42 -11.84
N THR A 213 2.42 -5.71 -10.75
CA THR A 213 3.43 -5.16 -9.83
C THR A 213 4.29 -6.28 -9.22
N VAL A 214 3.64 -7.30 -8.67
CA VAL A 214 4.37 -8.43 -8.07
C VAL A 214 5.20 -9.16 -9.13
N ARG A 215 4.65 -9.46 -10.31
CA ARG A 215 5.42 -10.06 -11.41
C ARG A 215 6.63 -9.23 -11.80
N SER A 216 6.48 -7.90 -11.90
CA SER A 216 7.57 -6.97 -12.21
C SER A 216 8.69 -7.05 -11.17
N ILE A 217 8.34 -7.01 -9.88
CA ILE A 217 9.30 -7.16 -8.77
C ILE A 217 9.98 -8.53 -8.79
N MET A 218 9.20 -9.59 -8.98
CA MET A 218 9.75 -10.96 -9.04
C MET A 218 10.70 -11.15 -10.22
N THR A 219 10.49 -10.45 -11.34
CA THR A 219 11.40 -10.51 -12.50
C THR A 219 12.80 -10.03 -12.13
N VAL A 220 12.93 -8.95 -11.37
CA VAL A 220 14.23 -8.35 -11.00
C VAL A 220 14.88 -9.01 -9.79
N LEU A 221 14.17 -9.85 -9.06
CA LEU A 221 14.75 -10.70 -8.02
C LEU A 221 15.50 -11.88 -8.63
N ARG A 222 16.66 -12.25 -8.05
CA ARG A 222 17.36 -13.50 -8.41
C ARG A 222 16.54 -14.73 -7.99
N PRO A 223 16.78 -15.92 -8.56
CA PRO A 223 16.23 -17.17 -8.01
C PRO A 223 16.58 -17.31 -6.52
N GLY A 224 15.62 -17.69 -5.69
CA GLY A 224 15.74 -17.70 -4.22
C GLY A 224 15.83 -16.31 -3.57
N GLY A 225 15.67 -15.24 -4.34
CA GLY A 225 15.55 -13.87 -3.79
C GLY A 225 14.23 -13.67 -3.06
N ARG A 226 14.20 -12.75 -2.09
CA ARG A 226 13.08 -12.54 -1.15
C ARG A 226 12.26 -11.31 -1.52
N PHE A 227 10.94 -11.45 -1.56
CA PHE A 227 10.03 -10.30 -1.63
C PHE A 227 9.30 -10.14 -0.30
N CYS A 228 9.28 -8.91 0.22
CA CYS A 228 8.58 -8.52 1.44
C CYS A 228 7.64 -7.35 1.13
N PHE A 229 6.43 -7.35 1.69
CA PHE A 229 5.57 -6.18 1.56
C PHE A 229 4.70 -5.97 2.80
N VAL A 230 4.25 -4.73 2.96
CA VAL A 230 3.31 -4.33 4.01
C VAL A 230 2.07 -3.76 3.35
N VAL A 231 0.91 -4.24 3.78
CA VAL A 231 -0.40 -3.71 3.39
C VAL A 231 -1.25 -3.44 4.62
N PRO A 232 -2.15 -2.43 4.58
CA PRO A 232 -3.00 -2.12 5.72
C PRO A 232 -3.99 -3.24 6.02
N MET A 233 -4.33 -3.36 7.30
CA MET A 233 -5.35 -4.26 7.82
C MET A 233 -6.43 -3.42 8.51
N HIS A 234 -7.66 -3.51 8.01
CA HIS A 234 -8.80 -2.77 8.53
C HIS A 234 -9.99 -3.72 8.72
N GLU A 235 -10.28 -4.06 9.97
CA GLU A 235 -11.39 -4.93 10.32
C GLU A 235 -12.42 -4.20 11.20
N PHE A 236 -13.67 -4.16 10.74
CA PHE A 236 -14.80 -3.52 11.41
C PHE A 236 -15.93 -4.52 11.64
N ARG A 237 -16.68 -4.31 12.72
CA ARG A 237 -18.01 -4.89 12.91
C ARG A 237 -19.06 -3.82 12.65
N VAL A 238 -20.08 -4.18 11.87
CA VAL A 238 -21.22 -3.28 11.58
C VAL A 238 -22.19 -3.30 12.75
N LYS A 239 -22.61 -2.12 13.22
CA LYS A 239 -23.57 -1.93 14.30
C LYS A 239 -24.91 -1.37 13.84
N GLY A 240 -24.98 -0.82 12.63
CA GLY A 240 -26.21 -0.19 12.11
C GLY A 240 -26.13 0.12 10.63
N PRO A 241 -27.12 0.84 10.08
CA PRO A 241 -27.12 1.22 8.68
C PRO A 241 -25.87 2.03 8.32
N ILE A 242 -25.20 1.65 7.25
CA ILE A 242 -23.99 2.30 6.78
C ILE A 242 -24.39 3.49 5.90
N PRO A 243 -23.95 4.73 6.24
CA PRO A 243 -24.25 5.91 5.45
C PRO A 243 -23.60 5.85 4.06
N ASP A 244 -24.00 6.75 3.19
CA ASP A 244 -23.40 6.85 1.87
C ASP A 244 -21.94 7.29 1.98
N TYR A 245 -21.09 6.79 1.07
CA TYR A 245 -19.66 7.04 1.05
C TYR A 245 -19.27 7.83 -0.20
N ALA A 246 -18.35 8.78 -0.02
CA ALA A 246 -17.63 9.41 -1.11
C ALA A 246 -16.19 9.70 -0.67
N PRO A 247 -15.19 9.49 -1.54
CA PRO A 247 -13.81 9.78 -1.22
C PRO A 247 -13.57 11.30 -1.06
N VAL A 248 -12.77 11.67 -0.07
CA VAL A 248 -12.53 13.09 0.32
C VAL A 248 -11.96 13.93 -0.84
N HIS A 249 -11.18 13.33 -1.71
CA HIS A 249 -10.51 14.01 -2.83
C HIS A 249 -11.18 13.77 -4.19
N GLY A 250 -12.38 13.15 -4.22
CA GLY A 250 -13.07 12.80 -5.46
C GLY A 250 -12.48 11.60 -6.21
N TYR A 251 -11.41 11.00 -5.71
CA TYR A 251 -10.83 9.75 -6.19
C TYR A 251 -10.44 8.84 -5.01
N ALA A 252 -10.39 7.55 -5.25
CA ALA A 252 -10.00 6.56 -4.25
C ALA A 252 -8.47 6.50 -4.13
N ASP A 253 -7.93 6.82 -2.96
CA ASP A 253 -6.50 6.70 -2.68
C ASP A 253 -6.11 5.23 -2.49
N HIS A 254 -6.74 4.55 -1.53
CA HIS A 254 -6.69 3.09 -1.46
C HIS A 254 -7.77 2.49 -2.35
N CYS A 255 -7.38 1.53 -3.17
CA CYS A 255 -8.30 0.88 -4.10
C CYS A 255 -8.71 -0.52 -3.63
N ARG A 256 -7.95 -1.09 -2.69
CA ARG A 256 -8.15 -2.44 -2.15
C ARG A 256 -7.63 -2.61 -0.73
N VAL A 257 -8.24 -3.56 -0.03
CA VAL A 257 -7.78 -4.06 1.26
C VAL A 257 -7.56 -5.56 1.13
N PHE A 258 -6.55 -6.06 1.80
CA PHE A 258 -6.26 -7.48 1.82
C PHE A 258 -6.67 -8.08 3.17
N SER A 259 -7.44 -9.16 3.14
CA SER A 259 -7.57 -10.05 4.28
C SER A 259 -6.42 -11.06 4.31
N GLU A 260 -6.18 -11.68 5.46
CA GLU A 260 -5.21 -12.77 5.54
C GLU A 260 -5.56 -13.92 4.59
N ALA A 261 -6.86 -14.20 4.41
CA ALA A 261 -7.34 -15.21 3.47
C ALA A 261 -6.99 -14.85 2.01
N ASP A 262 -7.10 -13.56 1.64
CA ASP A 262 -6.72 -13.07 0.31
C ASP A 262 -5.22 -13.22 0.06
N LEU A 263 -4.40 -12.86 1.05
CA LEU A 263 -2.95 -12.99 0.98
C LEU A 263 -2.54 -14.46 0.80
N ARG A 264 -3.13 -15.36 1.59
CA ARG A 264 -2.88 -16.80 1.49
C ARG A 264 -3.38 -17.41 0.19
N ARG A 265 -4.52 -16.96 -0.32
CA ARG A 265 -5.07 -17.43 -1.61
C ARG A 265 -4.16 -17.03 -2.78
N ARG A 266 -3.61 -15.80 -2.75
CA ARG A 266 -2.77 -15.27 -3.83
C ARG A 266 -1.35 -15.82 -3.82
N TRP A 267 -0.71 -15.86 -2.65
CA TRP A 267 0.72 -16.12 -2.52
C TRP A 267 1.07 -17.25 -1.56
N GLY A 268 0.08 -17.90 -0.93
CA GLY A 268 0.33 -19.00 0.03
C GLY A 268 0.99 -20.23 -0.55
N GLY A 269 1.04 -20.37 -1.89
CA GLY A 269 1.78 -21.41 -2.60
C GLY A 269 3.23 -21.04 -2.93
N GLU A 270 3.65 -19.79 -2.72
CA GLU A 270 5.03 -19.37 -2.97
C GLU A 270 5.98 -19.94 -1.92
N PRO A 271 7.26 -20.23 -2.31
CA PRO A 271 8.24 -20.76 -1.37
C PRO A 271 8.43 -19.82 -0.17
N ASP A 272 8.58 -20.40 1.03
CA ASP A 272 8.81 -19.68 2.30
C ASP A 272 7.75 -18.62 2.62
N PHE A 273 6.52 -18.78 2.14
CA PHE A 273 5.45 -17.82 2.40
C PHE A 273 5.21 -17.64 3.91
N ARG A 274 5.22 -16.38 4.32
CA ARG A 274 4.96 -15.97 5.71
C ARG A 274 4.06 -14.75 5.72
N VAL A 275 3.09 -14.73 6.63
CA VAL A 275 2.26 -13.57 6.92
C VAL A 275 2.27 -13.31 8.42
N VAL A 276 2.48 -12.05 8.81
CA VAL A 276 2.51 -11.60 10.20
C VAL A 276 1.51 -10.45 10.36
N LYS A 277 0.61 -10.58 11.31
CA LYS A 277 -0.25 -9.47 11.73
C LYS A 277 0.53 -8.53 12.66
N ILE A 278 0.52 -7.26 12.34
CA ILE A 278 1.14 -6.21 13.14
C ILE A 278 0.02 -5.30 13.64
N PRO A 279 -0.35 -5.40 14.92
CA PRO A 279 -1.38 -4.53 15.50
C PRO A 279 -0.98 -3.06 15.43
N GLY A 280 -1.96 -2.20 15.14
CA GLY A 280 -1.76 -0.76 15.03
C GLY A 280 -2.99 0.02 15.43
N ALA A 281 -3.00 1.31 15.12
CA ALA A 281 -4.12 2.20 15.35
C ALA A 281 -4.70 2.69 14.02
N TRP A 282 -6.01 2.98 14.02
CA TRP A 282 -6.65 3.64 12.89
C TRP A 282 -6.03 5.03 12.65
N LYS A 283 -5.71 5.34 11.41
CA LYS A 283 -5.02 6.58 11.01
C LYS A 283 -5.80 7.42 9.99
N HIS A 284 -6.98 6.95 9.53
CA HIS A 284 -7.74 7.52 8.43
C HIS A 284 -9.05 8.17 8.91
N GLY A 285 -8.95 9.35 9.50
CA GLY A 285 -10.12 10.14 9.92
C GLY A 285 -10.92 9.56 11.08
N GLU A 286 -12.17 10.01 11.22
CA GLU A 286 -13.10 9.50 12.24
C GLU A 286 -13.77 8.22 11.77
N ILE A 287 -13.91 7.25 12.67
CA ILE A 287 -14.65 6.02 12.40
C ILE A 287 -16.13 6.35 12.59
N PRO A 288 -16.99 6.15 11.56
CA PRO A 288 -18.42 6.38 11.71
C PRO A 288 -19.05 5.53 12.83
N ASP A 289 -20.03 6.08 13.52
CA ASP A 289 -20.72 5.44 14.66
C ASP A 289 -21.35 4.07 14.32
N CYS A 290 -21.63 3.83 13.03
CA CYS A 290 -22.15 2.54 12.54
C CYS A 290 -21.12 1.42 12.56
N PHE A 291 -19.83 1.71 12.84
CA PHE A 291 -18.77 0.73 12.95
C PHE A 291 -18.21 0.60 14.36
N GLU A 292 -17.86 -0.61 14.71
CA GLU A 292 -17.01 -0.93 15.85
C GLU A 292 -15.67 -1.44 15.33
N PRO A 293 -14.55 -0.81 15.73
CA PRO A 293 -13.23 -1.30 15.36
C PRO A 293 -13.01 -2.69 15.97
N VAL A 294 -12.56 -3.64 15.17
CA VAL A 294 -12.19 -4.99 15.63
C VAL A 294 -10.68 -5.10 15.69
N GLU A 295 -10.01 -4.84 14.58
CA GLU A 295 -8.56 -4.95 14.50
C GLU A 295 -8.03 -3.95 13.45
N PHE A 296 -6.99 -3.20 13.82
CA PHE A 296 -6.25 -2.32 12.92
C PHE A 296 -4.78 -2.60 12.97
N GLY A 297 -4.11 -2.31 11.88
CA GLY A 297 -2.67 -2.47 11.77
C GLY A 297 -2.24 -2.73 10.34
N SER A 298 -1.35 -3.67 10.18
CA SER A 298 -0.82 -4.08 8.88
C SER A 298 -0.56 -5.59 8.85
N PHE A 299 -0.54 -6.14 7.64
CA PHE A 299 0.09 -7.43 7.36
C PHE A 299 1.48 -7.17 6.82
N PHE A 300 2.47 -7.79 7.43
CA PHE A 300 3.77 -8.01 6.81
C PHE A 300 3.76 -9.38 6.13
N VAL A 301 4.08 -9.41 4.85
CA VAL A 301 4.10 -10.62 4.05
C VAL A 301 5.47 -10.81 3.43
N SER A 302 5.98 -12.04 3.40
CA SER A 302 7.22 -12.36 2.70
C SER A 302 7.15 -13.74 2.04
N PHE A 303 7.84 -13.90 0.91
CA PHE A 303 8.03 -15.16 0.21
C PHE A 303 9.26 -15.10 -0.72
N SER A 304 9.76 -16.26 -1.11
CA SER A 304 10.92 -16.38 -2.00
C SER A 304 10.48 -16.53 -3.45
N LYS A 305 11.33 -16.08 -4.38
CA LYS A 305 11.21 -16.43 -5.80
C LYS A 305 11.64 -17.88 -5.99
N ALA A 306 10.80 -18.66 -6.66
CA ALA A 306 11.15 -20.02 -7.08
C ALA A 306 12.38 -20.06 -8.01
#